data_8ef3dd2aa2c457850b4aa384eeece1ef
#
_entry.id   8ef3dd2aa2c457850b4aa384eeece1ef
#
_cell.length_a   1.000
_cell.length_b   1.000
_cell.length_c   1.000
_cell.angle_alpha   90.00
_cell.angle_beta   90.00
_cell.angle_gamma   90.00
#
_symmetry.space_group_name_H-M   'P 1'
#
loop_
_entity.id
_entity.type
_entity.pdbx_description
1 polymer ?
#
loop_
_entity_poly.entity_id
_entity_poly.type
_entity_poly.pdbx_seq_one_letter_code
_entity_poly.pdbx_strand_id
1 'polypeptide(L)'
;MGYTHYFIRDEKKLGSAYFYGKLALDAKAIISEAKNSGIVIGDKVGYGSPEFTEAYFSLNGDATAGIDHETFHWEALPVQPEWQKKYQKGGSEIFDFCKTAYKPYDAVVTAILIRAKVIYGDCVSIRSDGDWSDWQAGRDLYERVFGEKAPNPFERVSV
;
A
#
# COMPACT_ATOMS: atom_id res chain seq x y z
N MET A 1 -4.26 2.96 -20.33
CA MET A 1 -5.23 3.02 -19.24
C MET A 1 -4.55 2.85 -17.89
N GLY A 2 -4.92 3.70 -16.94
CA GLY A 2 -4.34 3.65 -15.61
C GLY A 2 -5.00 2.59 -14.75
N TYR A 3 -4.23 1.95 -13.89
CA TYR A 3 -4.72 1.10 -12.83
C TYR A 3 -4.09 1.56 -11.53
N THR A 4 -4.89 2.19 -10.68
CA THR A 4 -4.42 2.95 -9.53
C THR A 4 -5.17 2.50 -8.27
N HIS A 5 -4.44 2.43 -7.16
CA HIS A 5 -5.01 2.22 -5.84
C HIS A 5 -4.90 3.52 -5.05
N TYR A 6 -5.92 3.80 -4.26
CA TYR A 6 -6.01 5.03 -3.47
C TYR A 6 -6.07 4.67 -2.00
N PHE A 7 -5.30 5.37 -1.18
CA PHE A 7 -5.33 5.17 0.25
C PHE A 7 -5.36 6.52 0.95
N ILE A 8 -6.43 6.71 1.71
CA ILE A 8 -6.74 7.97 2.38
C ILE A 8 -6.58 7.73 3.87
N ARG A 9 -5.72 8.52 4.51
CA ARG A 9 -5.45 8.42 5.94
C ARG A 9 -6.06 9.62 6.64
N ASP A 10 -6.59 9.41 7.84
CA ASP A 10 -7.13 10.50 8.65
C ASP A 10 -6.08 10.89 9.69
N GLU A 11 -5.47 12.05 9.52
CA GLU A 11 -4.41 12.56 10.38
C GLU A 11 -4.83 12.59 11.86
N LYS A 12 -6.09 12.94 12.14
CA LYS A 12 -6.61 13.02 13.51
C LYS A 12 -6.81 11.66 14.16
N LYS A 13 -7.02 10.63 13.35
CA LYS A 13 -7.25 9.27 13.83
C LYS A 13 -6.00 8.40 13.79
N LEU A 14 -4.93 8.88 13.15
CA LEU A 14 -3.69 8.14 13.08
C LEU A 14 -3.19 7.91 14.51
N GLY A 15 -3.04 6.65 14.84
CA GLY A 15 -2.52 6.26 16.13
C GLY A 15 -1.03 6.49 16.24
N SER A 16 -0.45 5.89 17.24
CA SER A 16 0.98 5.99 17.51
C SER A 16 1.83 5.36 16.39
N ALA A 17 3.14 5.57 16.48
CA ALA A 17 4.14 4.93 15.63
C ALA A 17 4.03 3.39 15.62
N TYR A 18 3.27 2.81 16.55
CA TYR A 18 3.03 1.36 16.62
C TYR A 18 2.39 0.82 15.34
N PHE A 19 1.39 1.51 14.79
CA PHE A 19 0.73 1.05 13.56
C PHE A 19 1.72 0.98 12.40
N TYR A 20 2.54 2.01 12.26
CA TYR A 20 3.56 2.02 11.22
C TYR A 20 4.58 0.91 11.40
N GLY A 21 5.09 0.74 12.61
CA GLY A 21 6.07 -0.31 12.91
C GLY A 21 5.53 -1.70 12.58
N LYS A 22 4.28 -1.96 12.93
CA LYS A 22 3.61 -3.23 12.62
C LYS A 22 3.44 -3.42 11.12
N LEU A 23 2.98 -2.39 10.40
CA LEU A 23 2.82 -2.48 8.95
C LEU A 23 4.16 -2.67 8.24
N ALA A 24 5.19 -1.94 8.65
CA ALA A 24 6.51 -2.06 8.05
C ALA A 24 7.08 -3.49 8.22
N LEU A 25 6.90 -4.08 9.40
CA LEU A 25 7.32 -5.44 9.66
C LEU A 25 6.56 -6.44 8.77
N ASP A 26 5.25 -6.27 8.67
CA ASP A 26 4.40 -7.14 7.85
C ASP A 26 4.67 -6.94 6.35
N ALA A 27 4.98 -5.72 5.94
CA ALA A 27 5.36 -5.43 4.54
C ALA A 27 6.65 -6.16 4.16
N LYS A 28 7.62 -6.22 5.05
CA LYS A 28 8.86 -6.99 4.82
C LYS A 28 8.56 -8.48 4.63
N ALA A 29 7.66 -9.04 5.41
CA ALA A 29 7.24 -10.43 5.27
C ALA A 29 6.54 -10.68 3.92
N ILE A 30 5.69 -9.75 3.50
CA ILE A 30 5.01 -9.82 2.20
C ILE A 30 6.03 -9.78 1.05
N ILE A 31 6.99 -8.88 1.12
CA ILE A 31 8.04 -8.74 0.09
C ILE A 31 8.89 -10.01 0.02
N SER A 32 9.24 -10.59 1.17
CA SER A 32 10.02 -11.82 1.24
C SER A 32 9.28 -12.99 0.58
N GLU A 33 7.98 -13.14 0.86
CA GLU A 33 7.17 -14.20 0.24
C GLU A 33 6.98 -13.97 -1.26
N ALA A 34 6.84 -12.72 -1.68
CA ALA A 34 6.77 -12.37 -3.10
C ALA A 34 8.04 -12.78 -3.83
N LYS A 35 9.20 -12.54 -3.22
CA LYS A 35 10.49 -12.97 -3.78
C LYS A 35 10.54 -14.48 -3.96
N ASN A 36 10.06 -15.24 -2.99
CA ASN A 36 9.98 -16.69 -3.08
C ASN A 36 9.07 -17.15 -4.24
N SER A 37 8.12 -16.33 -4.61
CA SER A 37 7.19 -16.58 -5.73
C SER A 37 7.68 -16.01 -7.06
N GLY A 38 8.91 -15.48 -7.11
CA GLY A 38 9.50 -14.94 -8.33
C GLY A 38 9.20 -13.47 -8.61
N ILE A 39 8.60 -12.74 -7.66
CA ILE A 39 8.32 -11.31 -7.82
C ILE A 39 9.46 -10.51 -7.19
N VAL A 40 10.26 -9.86 -8.04
CA VAL A 40 11.37 -9.02 -7.60
C VAL A 40 10.86 -7.61 -7.28
N ILE A 41 11.16 -7.13 -6.08
CA ILE A 41 10.77 -5.80 -5.63
C ILE A 41 12.04 -4.96 -5.46
N GLY A 42 12.03 -3.79 -6.09
CA GLY A 42 13.12 -2.83 -6.03
C GLY A 42 12.83 -1.67 -5.09
N ASP A 43 13.77 -0.72 -5.08
CA ASP A 43 13.61 0.54 -4.36
C ASP A 43 12.60 1.47 -5.08
N LYS A 44 12.52 2.71 -4.64
CA LYS A 44 11.57 3.69 -5.20
C LYS A 44 11.66 3.90 -6.71
N VAL A 45 12.82 3.62 -7.31
CA VAL A 45 13.03 3.75 -8.75
C VAL A 45 13.15 2.40 -9.45
N GLY A 46 12.95 1.31 -8.75
CA GLY A 46 12.92 -0.04 -9.31
C GLY A 46 14.27 -0.75 -9.38
N TYR A 47 15.27 -0.26 -8.67
CA TYR A 47 16.59 -0.87 -8.60
C TYR A 47 16.92 -1.19 -7.14
N GLY A 48 17.83 -2.14 -6.91
CA GLY A 48 18.24 -2.48 -5.56
C GLY A 48 17.13 -3.07 -4.70
N SER A 49 17.08 -2.70 -3.44
CA SER A 49 16.13 -3.25 -2.46
C SER A 49 15.15 -2.20 -1.95
N PRO A 50 13.93 -2.60 -1.53
CA PRO A 50 13.00 -1.67 -0.90
C PRO A 50 13.64 -0.94 0.28
N GLU A 51 13.25 0.30 0.47
CA GLU A 51 13.78 1.14 1.54
C GLU A 51 12.83 1.14 2.73
N PHE A 52 13.37 0.86 3.92
CA PHE A 52 12.61 0.89 5.18
C PHE A 52 13.36 1.75 6.19
N THR A 53 12.73 2.84 6.61
CA THR A 53 13.24 3.74 7.65
C THR A 53 12.20 3.89 8.76
N GLU A 54 12.54 4.59 9.82
CA GLU A 54 11.59 4.92 10.89
C GLU A 54 10.50 5.88 10.43
N ALA A 55 10.77 6.63 9.35
CA ALA A 55 9.85 7.64 8.85
C ALA A 55 8.96 7.15 7.73
N TYR A 56 9.42 6.18 6.93
CA TYR A 56 8.66 5.67 5.79
C TYR A 56 9.23 4.37 5.27
N PHE A 57 8.46 3.69 4.41
CA PHE A 57 9.01 2.68 3.51
C PHE A 57 8.54 2.95 2.09
N SER A 58 9.35 2.54 1.12
CA SER A 58 9.01 2.68 -0.30
C SER A 58 9.54 1.49 -1.11
N LEU A 59 8.83 1.21 -2.19
CA LEU A 59 9.15 0.10 -3.08
C LEU A 59 8.62 0.36 -4.48
N ASN A 60 9.09 -0.41 -5.43
CA ASN A 60 8.62 -0.39 -6.81
C ASN A 60 8.85 -1.77 -7.42
N GLY A 61 8.35 -1.98 -8.64
CA GLY A 61 8.68 -3.16 -9.42
C GLY A 61 10.10 -3.12 -9.95
N ASP A 62 10.49 -4.16 -10.66
CA ASP A 62 11.84 -4.31 -11.19
C ASP A 62 12.02 -3.50 -12.49
N ALA A 63 12.73 -2.39 -12.42
CA ALA A 63 13.00 -1.53 -13.57
C ALA A 63 13.92 -2.22 -14.59
N THR A 64 14.81 -3.10 -14.15
CA THR A 64 15.70 -3.83 -15.04
C THR A 64 14.90 -4.74 -16.00
N ALA A 65 13.81 -5.30 -15.51
CA ALA A 65 12.90 -6.13 -16.31
C ALA A 65 11.81 -5.31 -17.02
N GLY A 66 11.76 -3.99 -16.82
CA GLY A 66 10.74 -3.12 -17.42
C GLY A 66 9.37 -3.28 -16.79
N ILE A 67 9.27 -3.76 -15.55
CA ILE A 67 8.01 -4.03 -14.85
C ILE A 67 7.84 -3.19 -13.60
N ASP A 68 8.50 -2.04 -13.53
CA ASP A 68 8.25 -0.98 -12.57
C ASP A 68 7.14 -0.06 -13.08
N HIS A 69 6.63 0.78 -12.19
CA HIS A 69 5.74 1.89 -12.54
C HIS A 69 5.86 2.98 -11.47
N GLU A 70 4.78 3.39 -10.81
CA GLU A 70 4.88 4.37 -9.75
C GLU A 70 5.38 3.76 -8.46
N THR A 71 6.15 4.55 -7.71
CA THR A 71 6.62 4.18 -6.38
C THR A 71 5.45 4.02 -5.42
N PHE A 72 5.43 2.93 -4.66
CA PHE A 72 4.55 2.80 -3.51
C PHE A 72 5.32 3.34 -2.29
N HIS A 73 4.76 4.37 -1.66
CA HIS A 73 5.39 5.08 -0.54
C HIS A 73 4.41 5.19 0.63
N TRP A 74 4.85 4.79 1.81
CA TRP A 74 4.03 4.83 3.02
C TRP A 74 4.77 5.52 4.14
N GLU A 75 4.25 6.65 4.61
CA GLU A 75 4.85 7.43 5.69
C GLU A 75 4.29 7.06 7.05
N ALA A 76 5.16 7.04 8.07
CA ALA A 76 4.76 6.77 9.45
C ALA A 76 3.83 7.85 9.99
N LEU A 77 4.18 9.11 9.73
CA LEU A 77 3.41 10.28 10.18
C LEU A 77 3.17 11.18 8.96
N PRO A 78 2.20 10.83 8.11
CA PRO A 78 1.95 11.60 6.91
C PRO A 78 1.42 12.99 7.25
N VAL A 79 1.77 13.96 6.41
CA VAL A 79 1.34 15.35 6.53
C VAL A 79 0.58 15.70 5.25
N GLN A 80 -0.53 16.40 5.41
CA GLN A 80 -1.31 16.85 4.26
C GLN A 80 -0.44 17.74 3.36
N PRO A 81 -0.30 17.40 2.07
CA PRO A 81 0.54 18.21 1.16
C PRO A 81 -0.07 19.58 0.91
N GLU A 82 0.78 20.56 0.60
CA GLU A 82 0.36 21.94 0.41
C GLU A 82 -0.72 22.09 -0.66
N TRP A 83 -0.62 21.33 -1.77
CA TRP A 83 -1.62 21.37 -2.82
C TRP A 83 -3.01 20.95 -2.31
N GLN A 84 -3.04 19.96 -1.41
CA GLN A 84 -4.29 19.46 -0.85
C GLN A 84 -4.88 20.45 0.16
N LYS A 85 -4.05 21.09 0.97
CA LYS A 85 -4.48 22.14 1.92
C LYS A 85 -5.19 23.28 1.21
N LYS A 86 -4.77 23.59 0.01
CA LYS A 86 -5.35 24.65 -0.82
C LYS A 86 -6.80 24.34 -1.22
N TYR A 87 -7.12 23.07 -1.45
CA TYR A 87 -8.42 22.63 -1.92
C TYR A 87 -9.33 22.05 -0.83
N GLN A 88 -8.75 21.62 0.30
CA GLN A 88 -9.49 21.01 1.40
C GLN A 88 -9.20 21.73 2.71
N LYS A 89 -9.67 22.96 2.81
CA LYS A 89 -9.48 23.77 4.02
C LYS A 89 -10.18 23.11 5.21
N GLY A 90 -9.43 22.86 6.27
CA GLY A 90 -9.96 22.30 7.53
C GLY A 90 -10.15 20.80 7.57
N GLY A 91 -9.84 20.09 6.47
CA GLY A 91 -9.89 18.62 6.44
C GLY A 91 -8.68 17.99 7.10
N SER A 92 -8.88 16.80 7.70
CA SER A 92 -7.80 16.01 8.31
C SER A 92 -7.38 14.81 7.44
N GLU A 93 -8.01 14.63 6.29
CA GLU A 93 -7.69 13.53 5.39
C GLU A 93 -6.42 13.79 4.59
N ILE A 94 -5.60 12.76 4.46
CA ILE A 94 -4.39 12.79 3.64
C ILE A 94 -4.59 11.81 2.50
N PHE A 95 -4.72 12.32 1.30
CA PHE A 95 -4.95 11.56 0.09
C PHE A 95 -3.63 11.10 -0.52
N ASP A 96 -3.52 9.81 -0.84
CA ASP A 96 -2.36 9.26 -1.50
C ASP A 96 -2.80 8.17 -2.50
N PHE A 97 -1.92 7.84 -3.43
CA PHE A 97 -2.24 6.84 -4.46
C PHE A 97 -0.98 6.22 -5.02
N CYS A 98 -1.14 5.07 -5.66
CA CYS A 98 -0.07 4.40 -6.39
C CYS A 98 -0.65 3.74 -7.64
N LYS A 99 -0.15 4.16 -8.79
CA LYS A 99 -0.50 3.57 -10.07
C LYS A 99 0.48 2.44 -10.38
N THR A 100 0.02 1.21 -10.21
CA THR A 100 0.83 0.02 -10.48
C THR A 100 0.74 -0.45 -11.92
N ALA A 101 -0.29 0.00 -12.65
CA ALA A 101 -0.54 -0.33 -14.06
C ALA A 101 -0.54 -1.85 -14.32
N TYR A 102 -1.06 -2.64 -13.38
CA TYR A 102 -1.12 -4.11 -13.45
C TYR A 102 0.24 -4.81 -13.51
N LYS A 103 1.34 -4.11 -13.20
CA LYS A 103 2.66 -4.74 -13.17
C LYS A 103 2.73 -5.78 -12.04
N PRO A 104 3.63 -6.78 -12.12
CA PRO A 104 3.69 -7.86 -11.11
C PRO A 104 3.82 -7.38 -9.65
N TYR A 105 4.46 -6.25 -9.38
CA TYR A 105 4.57 -5.74 -8.01
C TYR A 105 3.22 -5.28 -7.44
N ASP A 106 2.19 -5.17 -8.27
CA ASP A 106 0.83 -4.89 -7.80
C ASP A 106 0.37 -5.89 -6.74
N ALA A 107 0.78 -7.16 -6.84
CA ALA A 107 0.44 -8.17 -5.84
C ALA A 107 0.97 -7.78 -4.46
N VAL A 108 2.17 -7.21 -4.40
CA VAL A 108 2.77 -6.73 -3.15
C VAL A 108 2.04 -5.51 -2.63
N VAL A 109 1.77 -4.53 -3.50
CA VAL A 109 1.06 -3.30 -3.12
C VAL A 109 -0.33 -3.63 -2.57
N THR A 110 -1.09 -4.46 -3.27
CA THR A 110 -2.44 -4.82 -2.82
C THR A 110 -2.42 -5.62 -1.51
N ALA A 111 -1.49 -6.55 -1.34
CA ALA A 111 -1.34 -7.29 -0.08
C ALA A 111 -1.02 -6.35 1.09
N ILE A 112 -0.14 -5.36 0.88
CA ILE A 112 0.19 -4.35 1.89
C ILE A 112 -1.03 -3.49 2.22
N LEU A 113 -1.80 -3.07 1.21
CA LEU A 113 -2.99 -2.25 1.44
C LEU A 113 -4.06 -3.02 2.23
N ILE A 114 -4.25 -4.32 1.95
CA ILE A 114 -5.13 -5.17 2.76
C ILE A 114 -4.66 -5.18 4.21
N ARG A 115 -3.35 -5.38 4.41
CA ARG A 115 -2.77 -5.43 5.76
C ARG A 115 -2.87 -4.08 6.47
N ALA A 116 -2.67 -2.99 5.75
CA ALA A 116 -2.83 -1.65 6.29
C ALA A 116 -4.24 -1.43 6.85
N LYS A 117 -5.26 -1.86 6.12
CA LYS A 117 -6.64 -1.75 6.60
C LYS A 117 -6.89 -2.57 7.86
N VAL A 118 -6.29 -3.76 7.95
CA VAL A 118 -6.38 -4.59 9.16
C VAL A 118 -5.76 -3.88 10.37
N ILE A 119 -4.58 -3.29 10.19
CA ILE A 119 -3.82 -2.67 11.29
C ILE A 119 -4.41 -1.32 11.69
N TYR A 120 -4.69 -0.46 10.70
CA TYR A 120 -5.12 0.92 10.93
C TYR A 120 -6.63 1.06 11.16
N GLY A 121 -7.42 0.08 10.70
CA GLY A 121 -8.88 0.14 10.87
C GLY A 121 -9.48 1.38 10.22
N ASP A 122 -10.26 2.12 10.98
CA ASP A 122 -10.98 3.32 10.51
C ASP A 122 -10.07 4.51 10.19
N CYS A 123 -8.78 4.43 10.55
CA CYS A 123 -7.83 5.48 10.23
C CYS A 123 -7.44 5.51 8.75
N VAL A 124 -7.76 4.45 8.01
CA VAL A 124 -7.38 4.29 6.61
C VAL A 124 -8.59 3.86 5.79
N SER A 125 -8.80 4.53 4.67
CA SER A 125 -9.80 4.15 3.66
C SER A 125 -9.08 3.71 2.40
N ILE A 126 -9.47 2.57 1.84
CA ILE A 126 -8.84 2.00 0.64
C ILE A 126 -9.85 1.98 -0.49
N ARG A 127 -9.42 2.46 -1.66
CA ARG A 127 -10.17 2.41 -2.92
C ARG A 127 -9.25 1.96 -4.03
N SER A 128 -9.84 1.51 -5.14
CA SER A 128 -9.08 1.04 -6.30
C SER A 128 -9.87 1.25 -7.57
N ASP A 129 -9.17 1.38 -8.69
CA ASP A 129 -9.78 1.31 -10.01
C ASP A 129 -10.26 -0.12 -10.31
N GLY A 130 -9.65 -1.13 -9.68
CA GLY A 130 -10.08 -2.51 -9.77
C GLY A 130 -11.08 -2.88 -8.68
N ASP A 131 -11.71 -4.03 -8.83
CA ASP A 131 -12.58 -4.59 -7.82
C ASP A 131 -11.83 -5.67 -7.00
N TRP A 132 -12.55 -6.31 -6.08
CA TRP A 132 -11.95 -7.31 -5.21
C TRP A 132 -11.40 -8.52 -5.98
N SER A 133 -12.03 -8.88 -7.10
CA SER A 133 -11.53 -9.97 -7.94
C SER A 133 -10.22 -9.63 -8.66
N ASP A 134 -10.01 -8.35 -8.99
CA ASP A 134 -8.76 -7.91 -9.60
C ASP A 134 -7.57 -7.99 -8.64
N TRP A 135 -7.84 -8.07 -7.35
CA TRP A 135 -6.81 -8.15 -6.31
C TRP A 135 -6.40 -9.60 -5.97
N GLN A 136 -6.78 -10.57 -6.79
CA GLN A 136 -6.58 -11.98 -6.46
C GLN A 136 -5.11 -12.34 -6.16
N ALA A 137 -4.17 -11.83 -6.93
CA ALA A 137 -2.75 -12.10 -6.71
C ALA A 137 -2.28 -11.58 -5.34
N GLY A 138 -2.72 -10.38 -4.96
CA GLY A 138 -2.44 -9.81 -3.64
C GLY A 138 -3.12 -10.57 -2.51
N ARG A 139 -4.35 -11.02 -2.74
CA ARG A 139 -5.10 -11.85 -1.77
C ARG A 139 -4.39 -13.17 -1.53
N ASP A 140 -3.92 -13.82 -2.58
CA ASP A 140 -3.20 -15.10 -2.46
C ASP A 140 -1.88 -14.90 -1.72
N LEU A 141 -1.16 -13.82 -2.03
CA LEU A 141 0.08 -13.48 -1.35
C LEU A 141 -0.17 -13.22 0.15
N TYR A 142 -1.21 -12.45 0.47
CA TYR A 142 -1.62 -12.18 1.85
C TYR A 142 -1.88 -13.49 2.61
N GLU A 143 -2.64 -14.40 2.00
CA GLU A 143 -2.99 -15.67 2.64
C GLU A 143 -1.75 -16.54 2.88
N ARG A 144 -0.79 -16.55 1.96
CA ARG A 144 0.47 -17.29 2.16
C ARG A 144 1.29 -16.74 3.31
N VAL A 145 1.31 -15.41 3.48
CA VAL A 145 2.10 -14.75 4.52
C VAL A 145 1.45 -14.90 5.90
N PHE A 146 0.15 -14.69 6.00
CA PHE A 146 -0.54 -14.58 7.28
C PHE A 146 -1.34 -15.81 7.68
N GLY A 147 -1.50 -16.78 6.78
CA GLY A 147 -2.20 -18.03 7.08
C GLY A 147 -3.69 -17.87 7.30
N GLU A 148 -4.27 -16.77 6.84
CA GLU A 148 -5.70 -16.49 6.97
C GLU A 148 -6.25 -15.89 5.68
N LYS A 149 -7.56 -15.99 5.50
CA LYS A 149 -8.23 -15.41 4.33
C LYS A 149 -8.07 -13.89 4.34
N ALA A 150 -7.69 -13.30 3.21
CA ALA A 150 -7.55 -11.86 3.07
C ALA A 150 -8.90 -11.16 3.25
N PRO A 151 -9.04 -10.25 4.22
CA PRO A 151 -10.27 -9.48 4.36
C PRO A 151 -10.35 -8.40 3.29
N ASN A 152 -11.56 -8.12 2.82
CA ASN A 152 -11.80 -7.09 1.82
C ASN A 152 -11.60 -5.71 2.46
N PRO A 153 -10.64 -4.89 2.01
CA PRO A 153 -10.36 -3.58 2.61
C PRO A 153 -11.28 -2.47 2.11
N PHE A 154 -12.07 -2.74 1.08
CA PHE A 154 -12.91 -1.71 0.48
C PHE A 154 -14.05 -1.35 1.42
N GLU A 155 -14.34 -0.06 1.52
CA GLU A 155 -15.47 0.39 2.28
C GLU A 155 -16.76 -0.10 1.67
N ARG A 156 -17.60 -0.70 2.51
CA ARG A 156 -18.95 -1.06 2.09
C ARG A 156 -19.81 0.19 2.16
N VAL A 157 -20.43 0.52 1.05
CA VAL A 157 -21.48 1.52 1.06
C VAL A 157 -22.61 0.94 1.92
N SER A 158 -22.91 1.62 3.03
CA SER A 158 -24.06 1.25 3.87
C SER A 158 -25.32 1.43 3.05
N VAL A 159 -26.04 0.34 2.87
CA VAL A 159 -27.34 0.40 2.22
C VAL A 159 -28.40 0.61 3.28
#